data_1b24ea720da874fe3b40bf20b8c50afd
#
_entry.id   1b24ea720da874fe3b40bf20b8c50afd
#
_cell.length_a   1.000
_cell.length_b   1.000
_cell.length_c   1.000
_cell.angle_alpha   90.00
_cell.angle_beta   90.00
_cell.angle_gamma   90.00
#
_symmetry.space_group_name_H-M   'P 1'
#
loop_
_entity.id
_entity.type
_entity.pdbx_description
1 polymer ?
#
loop_
_entity_poly.entity_id
_entity_poly.type
_entity_poly.pdbx_seq_one_letter_code
_entity_poly.pdbx_strand_id
1 'polypeptide(L)'
;MGPVATEDSLLRQVTRKLVAEFRPEKVYLFGSRAWGQPTEDSDYDFMVIVAESDETPIRRVQRAHRALIGLAFPTDVLVKTRAEFDKYAGVYASLECQVIEQGRPLYG
;
A
#
# COMPACT_ATOMS: atom_id res chain seq x y z
N MET A 1 -26.38 -16.20 -7.25
CA MET A 1 -25.80 -14.84 -7.29
C MET A 1 -24.35 -14.92 -6.87
N GLY A 2 -23.46 -14.44 -7.72
CA GLY A 2 -22.04 -14.42 -7.37
C GLY A 2 -21.78 -13.44 -6.21
N PRO A 3 -20.70 -13.64 -5.47
CA PRO A 3 -20.35 -12.72 -4.39
C PRO A 3 -20.02 -11.36 -4.98
N VAL A 4 -20.58 -10.32 -4.36
CA VAL A 4 -20.17 -8.95 -4.66
C VAL A 4 -18.77 -8.77 -4.08
N ALA A 5 -17.85 -8.21 -4.87
CA ALA A 5 -16.52 -7.92 -4.37
C ALA A 5 -16.65 -6.91 -3.21
N THR A 6 -16.29 -7.33 -2.00
CA THR A 6 -16.26 -6.47 -0.84
C THR A 6 -14.92 -5.74 -0.78
N GLU A 7 -14.87 -4.66 -0.01
CA GLU A 7 -13.61 -3.97 0.23
C GLU A 7 -12.55 -4.93 0.80
N ASP A 8 -12.94 -5.77 1.75
CA ASP A 8 -12.01 -6.76 2.33
C ASP A 8 -11.47 -7.73 1.27
N SER A 9 -12.32 -8.16 0.34
CA SER A 9 -11.90 -9.02 -0.77
C SER A 9 -10.90 -8.31 -1.68
N LEU A 10 -11.15 -7.06 -2.02
CA LEU A 10 -10.24 -6.24 -2.82
C LEU A 10 -8.89 -6.06 -2.12
N LEU A 11 -8.91 -5.74 -0.85
CA LEU A 11 -7.69 -5.54 -0.07
C LEU A 11 -6.87 -6.84 0.02
N ARG A 12 -7.51 -7.99 0.17
CA ARG A 12 -6.83 -9.28 0.15
C ARG A 12 -6.18 -9.56 -1.19
N GLN A 13 -6.86 -9.27 -2.29
CA GLN A 13 -6.31 -9.48 -3.62
C GLN A 13 -5.08 -8.62 -3.86
N VAL A 14 -5.17 -7.33 -3.52
CA VAL A 14 -4.04 -6.40 -3.65
C VAL A 14 -2.88 -6.86 -2.78
N THR A 15 -3.14 -7.15 -1.52
CA THR A 15 -2.11 -7.61 -0.58
C THR A 15 -1.40 -8.84 -1.12
N ARG A 16 -2.16 -9.83 -1.58
CA ARG A 16 -1.58 -11.07 -2.12
C ARG A 16 -0.66 -10.78 -3.30
N LYS A 17 -1.08 -9.92 -4.22
CA LYS A 17 -0.29 -9.55 -5.40
C LYS A 17 0.98 -8.80 -5.01
N LEU A 18 0.87 -7.86 -4.09
CA LEU A 18 2.02 -7.08 -3.62
C LEU A 18 3.02 -7.96 -2.84
N VAL A 19 2.51 -8.86 -2.01
CA VAL A 19 3.36 -9.80 -1.26
C VAL A 19 4.09 -10.74 -2.24
N ALA A 20 3.40 -11.27 -3.23
CA ALA A 20 4.02 -12.14 -4.23
C ALA A 20 5.11 -11.42 -5.02
N GLU A 21 4.88 -10.15 -5.36
CA GLU A 21 5.82 -9.36 -6.18
C GLU A 21 7.03 -8.89 -5.40
N PHE A 22 6.84 -8.39 -4.19
CA PHE A 22 7.89 -7.70 -3.43
C PHE A 22 8.45 -8.50 -2.26
N ARG A 23 7.74 -9.51 -1.78
CA ARG A 23 8.06 -10.21 -0.53
C ARG A 23 8.36 -9.21 0.58
N PRO A 24 7.44 -8.30 0.86
CA PRO A 24 7.70 -7.17 1.74
C PRO A 24 7.71 -7.58 3.19
N GLU A 25 8.19 -6.67 4.02
CA GLU A 25 8.07 -6.83 5.46
C GLU A 25 6.68 -6.43 5.95
N LYS A 26 6.12 -5.38 5.35
CA LYS A 26 4.79 -4.86 5.73
C LYS A 26 4.08 -4.27 4.53
N VAL A 27 2.76 -4.30 4.58
CA VAL A 27 1.88 -3.59 3.66
C VAL A 27 0.81 -2.89 4.49
N TYR A 28 0.61 -1.61 4.23
CA TYR A 28 -0.43 -0.80 4.89
C TYR A 28 -1.37 -0.22 3.86
N LEU A 29 -2.64 -0.10 4.23
CA LEU A 29 -3.57 0.81 3.58
C LEU A 29 -3.45 2.15 4.30
N PHE A 30 -3.32 3.25 3.55
CA PHE A 30 -3.27 4.57 4.14
C PHE A 30 -4.16 5.54 3.37
N GLY A 31 -4.15 6.80 3.74
CA GLY A 31 -4.94 7.82 3.07
C GLY A 31 -6.43 7.76 3.43
N SER A 32 -7.27 8.33 2.58
CA SER A 32 -8.69 8.52 2.87
C SER A 32 -9.44 7.23 3.18
N ARG A 33 -9.03 6.12 2.57
CA ARG A 33 -9.66 4.81 2.80
C ARG A 33 -9.28 4.19 4.13
N ALA A 34 -8.24 4.69 4.79
CA ALA A 34 -7.80 4.19 6.09
C ALA A 34 -8.27 5.08 7.24
N TRP A 35 -8.13 6.40 7.09
CA TRP A 35 -8.43 7.33 8.18
C TRP A 35 -9.28 8.53 7.81
N GLY A 36 -9.66 8.66 6.54
CA GLY A 36 -10.48 9.78 6.06
C GLY A 36 -11.93 9.38 5.87
N GLN A 37 -12.64 10.17 5.08
CA GLN A 37 -14.01 9.89 4.67
C GLN A 37 -14.01 9.59 3.17
N PRO A 38 -13.82 8.33 2.79
CA PRO A 38 -13.73 7.98 1.39
C PRO A 38 -15.08 8.13 0.67
N THR A 39 -14.97 8.47 -0.62
CA THR A 39 -16.09 8.44 -1.55
C THR A 39 -15.88 7.30 -2.53
N GLU A 40 -16.84 7.07 -3.42
CA GLU A 40 -16.70 6.05 -4.46
C GLU A 40 -15.49 6.32 -5.37
N ASP A 41 -15.11 7.58 -5.53
CA ASP A 41 -14.01 7.99 -6.40
C ASP A 41 -12.66 8.04 -5.68
N SER A 42 -12.62 7.76 -4.39
CA SER A 42 -11.38 7.79 -3.64
C SER A 42 -10.47 6.63 -4.02
N ASP A 43 -9.20 6.93 -4.25
CA ASP A 43 -8.18 5.92 -4.53
C ASP A 43 -7.88 5.08 -3.29
N TYR A 44 -7.44 3.86 -3.53
CA TYR A 44 -6.84 3.02 -2.49
C TYR A 44 -5.34 3.26 -2.48
N ASP A 45 -4.83 3.74 -1.35
CA ASP A 45 -3.41 4.07 -1.20
C ASP A 45 -2.73 2.97 -0.38
N PHE A 46 -1.68 2.38 -0.94
CA PHE A 46 -0.93 1.30 -0.30
C PHE A 46 0.52 1.71 -0.07
N MET A 47 1.02 1.38 1.11
CA MET A 47 2.44 1.53 1.45
C MET A 47 3.05 0.15 1.60
N VAL A 48 4.03 -0.16 0.76
CA VAL A 48 4.78 -1.42 0.81
C VAL A 48 6.16 -1.12 1.37
N ILE A 49 6.55 -1.86 2.40
CA ILE A 49 7.87 -1.71 3.03
C ILE A 49 8.67 -2.97 2.76
N VAL A 50 9.76 -2.82 2.02
CA VAL A 50 10.68 -3.91 1.71
C VAL A 50 11.95 -3.75 2.53
N ALA A 51 12.65 -4.86 2.79
CA ALA A 51 13.88 -4.82 3.60
C ALA A 51 14.92 -3.94 2.94
N GLU A 52 15.13 -4.13 1.64
CA GLU A 52 16.09 -3.36 0.84
C GLU A 52 15.72 -3.44 -0.64
N SER A 53 16.26 -2.56 -1.46
CA SER A 53 16.01 -2.58 -2.90
C SER A 53 17.11 -1.83 -3.64
N ASP A 54 17.51 -2.37 -4.78
CA ASP A 54 18.44 -1.70 -5.70
C ASP A 54 17.72 -0.86 -6.75
N GLU A 55 16.39 -0.94 -6.79
CA GLU A 55 15.60 -0.21 -7.76
C GLU A 55 15.35 1.22 -7.32
N THR A 56 15.21 2.13 -8.29
CA THR A 56 14.79 3.50 -7.99
C THR A 56 13.34 3.51 -7.48
N PRO A 57 12.93 4.52 -6.70
CA PRO A 57 11.55 4.63 -6.25
C PRO A 57 10.52 4.57 -7.39
N ILE A 58 10.82 5.21 -8.52
CA ILE A 58 9.93 5.19 -9.69
C ILE A 58 9.78 3.77 -10.23
N ARG A 59 10.86 3.01 -10.35
CA ARG A 59 10.80 1.65 -10.85
C ARG A 59 10.01 0.73 -9.93
N ARG A 60 10.13 0.92 -8.61
CA ARG A 60 9.34 0.17 -7.64
C ARG A 60 7.85 0.43 -7.83
N VAL A 61 7.46 1.70 -8.01
CA VAL A 61 6.06 2.06 -8.25
C VAL A 61 5.55 1.47 -9.55
N GLN A 62 6.31 1.55 -10.63
CA GLN A 62 5.95 0.96 -11.92
C GLN A 62 5.75 -0.55 -11.79
N ARG A 63 6.62 -1.22 -11.06
CA ARG A 63 6.53 -2.66 -10.81
C ARG A 63 5.28 -3.00 -10.01
N ALA A 64 4.95 -2.18 -9.01
CA ALA A 64 3.73 -2.36 -8.23
C ALA A 64 2.48 -2.24 -9.11
N HIS A 65 2.43 -1.22 -9.95
CA HIS A 65 1.29 -1.03 -10.85
C HIS A 65 1.15 -2.18 -11.85
N ARG A 66 2.24 -2.72 -12.36
CA ARG A 66 2.19 -3.90 -13.23
C ARG A 66 1.64 -5.12 -12.49
N ALA A 67 2.03 -5.29 -11.23
CA ALA A 67 1.52 -6.40 -10.42
C ALA A 67 0.00 -6.31 -10.19
N LEU A 68 -0.55 -5.11 -10.24
CA LEU A 68 -1.98 -4.87 -9.99
C LEU A 68 -2.80 -4.72 -11.27
N ILE A 69 -2.22 -4.95 -12.44
CA ILE A 69 -2.96 -4.92 -13.72
C ILE A 69 -4.12 -5.92 -13.65
N GLY A 70 -5.28 -5.49 -14.12
CA GLY A 70 -6.50 -6.30 -14.13
C GLY A 70 -7.44 -6.02 -12.97
N LEU A 71 -7.00 -5.28 -11.97
CA LEU A 71 -7.88 -4.84 -10.91
C LEU A 71 -8.63 -3.57 -11.36
N ALA A 72 -9.94 -3.61 -11.23
CA ALA A 72 -10.82 -2.57 -11.80
C ALA A 72 -11.14 -1.47 -10.79
N PHE A 73 -10.13 -0.96 -10.09
CA PHE A 73 -10.32 0.15 -9.18
C PHE A 73 -9.02 0.96 -9.06
N PRO A 74 -9.14 2.26 -8.79
CA PRO A 74 -7.97 3.14 -8.75
C PRO A 74 -7.12 2.83 -7.53
N THR A 75 -5.82 2.61 -7.77
CA THR A 75 -4.84 2.35 -6.72
C THR A 75 -3.64 3.26 -6.90
N ASP A 76 -3.06 3.63 -5.77
CA ASP A 76 -1.77 4.29 -5.72
C ASP A 76 -0.88 3.51 -4.77
N VAL A 77 0.36 3.24 -5.16
CA VAL A 77 1.25 2.40 -4.37
C VAL A 77 2.59 3.11 -4.19
N LEU A 78 3.00 3.27 -2.95
CA LEU A 78 4.35 3.69 -2.61
C LEU A 78 5.12 2.49 -2.10
N VAL A 79 6.34 2.32 -2.58
CA VAL A 79 7.22 1.23 -2.15
C VAL A 79 8.48 1.83 -1.57
N LYS A 80 8.72 1.59 -0.28
CA LYS A 80 9.89 2.13 0.43
C LYS A 80 10.69 1.00 1.06
N THR A 81 12.00 1.20 1.14
CA THR A 81 12.83 0.31 1.95
C THR A 81 12.60 0.64 3.42
N ARG A 82 12.95 -0.32 4.29
CA ARG A 82 12.87 -0.09 5.73
C ARG A 82 13.66 1.16 6.13
N ALA A 83 14.87 1.32 5.61
CA ALA A 83 15.71 2.46 5.94
C ALA A 83 15.05 3.79 5.53
N GLU A 84 14.46 3.84 4.32
CA GLU A 84 13.74 5.03 3.85
C GLU A 84 12.53 5.33 4.73
N PHE A 85 11.78 4.30 5.08
CA PHE A 85 10.59 4.45 5.91
C PHE A 85 10.96 4.91 7.33
N ASP A 86 11.94 4.25 7.95
CA ASP A 86 12.35 4.54 9.32
C ASP A 86 12.93 5.94 9.47
N LYS A 87 13.53 6.47 8.42
CA LYS A 87 14.09 7.81 8.42
C LYS A 87 13.07 8.88 8.84
N TYR A 88 11.82 8.68 8.44
CA TYR A 88 10.75 9.65 8.72
C TYR A 88 9.68 9.13 9.68
N ALA A 89 9.75 7.86 10.07
CA ALA A 89 8.70 7.24 10.89
C ALA A 89 8.49 7.92 12.23
N GLY A 90 9.55 8.48 12.81
CA GLY A 90 9.48 9.21 14.06
C GLY A 90 9.30 10.72 13.92
N VAL A 91 9.21 11.20 12.67
CA VAL A 91 9.06 12.65 12.42
C VAL A 91 7.59 13.02 12.46
N TYR A 92 7.22 13.91 13.37
CA TYR A 92 5.85 14.37 13.53
C TYR A 92 5.28 14.90 12.19
N ALA A 93 4.06 14.53 11.93
CA ALA A 93 3.32 14.91 10.72
C ALA A 93 3.90 14.38 9.38
N SER A 94 4.92 13.51 9.42
CA SER A 94 5.35 12.83 8.20
C SER A 94 4.30 11.81 7.76
N LEU A 95 4.30 11.47 6.47
CA LEU A 95 3.42 10.43 5.97
C LEU A 95 3.70 9.09 6.66
N GLU A 96 4.97 8.77 6.85
CA GLU A 96 5.39 7.54 7.49
C GLU A 96 4.86 7.44 8.93
N CYS A 97 4.94 8.52 9.67
CA CYS A 97 4.39 8.58 11.03
C CYS A 97 2.87 8.36 11.01
N GLN A 98 2.16 9.02 10.09
CA GLN A 98 0.71 8.84 9.96
C GLN A 98 0.33 7.40 9.60
N VAL A 99 1.11 6.76 8.72
CA VAL A 99 0.86 5.36 8.34
C VAL A 99 0.97 4.44 9.55
N ILE A 100 1.98 4.65 10.40
CA ILE A 100 2.13 3.85 11.62
C ILE A 100 0.97 4.08 12.58
N GLU A 101 0.58 5.33 12.79
CA GLU A 101 -0.43 5.69 13.79
C GLU A 101 -1.86 5.40 13.34
N GLN A 102 -2.17 5.62 12.08
CA GLN A 102 -3.54 5.62 11.57
C GLN A 102 -3.77 4.68 10.40
N GLY A 103 -2.71 4.19 9.78
CA GLY A 103 -2.82 3.25 8.66
C GLY A 103 -3.39 1.92 9.10
N ARG A 104 -3.97 1.19 8.15
CA ARG A 104 -4.49 -0.15 8.41
C ARG A 104 -3.45 -1.17 7.97
N PRO A 105 -2.88 -1.96 8.90
CA PRO A 105 -1.95 -3.04 8.52
C PRO A 105 -2.69 -4.12 7.73
N LEU A 106 -2.12 -4.49 6.58
CA LEU A 106 -2.66 -5.55 5.74
C LEU A 106 -1.77 -6.79 5.75
N TYR A 107 -0.47 -6.63 6.03
CA TYR A 107 0.50 -7.70 6.04
C TYR A 107 1.68 -7.32 6.93
N GLY A 108 2.19 -8.29 7.69
CA GLY A 108 3.35 -8.09 8.57
C GLY A 108 2.96 -7.78 10.02
#